data_5b25dfd22479589022ba759d28338cdd
#
_entry.id   5b25dfd22479589022ba759d28338cdd
#
_cell.length_a   1.000
_cell.length_b   1.000
_cell.length_c   1.000
_cell.angle_alpha   90.00
_cell.angle_beta   90.00
_cell.angle_gamma   90.00
#
_symmetry.space_group_name_H-M   'P 1'
#
loop_
_entity.id
_entity.type
_entity.pdbx_description
1 polymer ?
#
loop_
_entity_poly.entity_id
_entity_poly.type
_entity_poly.pdbx_seq_one_letter_code
_entity_poly.pdbx_strand_id
1 'polypeptide(L)'
;MEEVLTEAGLLASWHVRDVDAEAELGRGADAPVATASVHKLFLVTALFREAAAGRIDPTAPVELPVPGRSPGRTGLSVMRDAARLSLRDLASLAVAVSDNAAADVLWDHVGMDTVNRTVAELGLRRTVSAQRYGELAASVAEDAGEGGAAALLDPASPVRVRALDPASGNRSTARDTTALLAKVWRGEACAGPWGEELLRVLGLQTWQHRLASGFPFDDVRVSGKTGSLLSLRHEAGVVEYPDGRRYAVAFYTRALSPALAQPRADSAIGTAARLAVDALRG
;
A
#
# COMPACT_ATOMS: atom_id res chain seq x y z
N MET A 1 11.78 17.86 7.62
CA MET A 1 11.19 16.54 7.36
C MET A 1 11.67 15.48 8.36
N GLU A 2 12.96 15.22 8.43
CA GLU A 2 13.53 14.20 9.33
C GLU A 2 13.21 14.49 10.81
N GLU A 3 13.32 15.74 11.23
CA GLU A 3 12.98 16.19 12.57
C GLU A 3 11.54 15.87 12.93
N VAL A 4 10.59 16.22 12.05
CA VAL A 4 9.14 15.92 12.23
C VAL A 4 8.90 14.42 12.45
N LEU A 5 9.55 13.56 11.65
CA LEU A 5 9.40 12.11 11.77
C LEU A 5 10.05 11.59 13.06
N THR A 6 11.24 12.08 13.40
CA THR A 6 11.98 11.66 14.61
C THR A 6 11.23 12.09 15.89
N GLU A 7 10.72 13.32 15.95
CA GLU A 7 9.92 13.81 17.06
C GLU A 7 8.60 13.06 17.26
N ALA A 8 8.06 12.52 16.15
CA ALA A 8 6.89 11.64 16.18
C ALA A 8 7.23 10.18 16.52
N GLY A 9 8.51 9.86 16.77
CA GLY A 9 8.97 8.50 17.07
C GLY A 9 8.95 7.57 15.87
N LEU A 10 9.20 8.07 14.66
CA LEU A 10 9.22 7.31 13.42
C LEU A 10 10.64 7.18 12.86
N LEU A 11 11.01 5.94 12.51
CA LEU A 11 12.10 5.64 11.58
C LEU A 11 11.50 5.53 10.18
N ALA A 12 12.10 6.19 9.18
CA ALA A 12 11.53 6.29 7.85
C ALA A 12 12.53 6.01 6.73
N SER A 13 12.06 5.29 5.70
CA SER A 13 12.60 5.29 4.35
C SER A 13 11.55 5.93 3.46
N TRP A 14 11.89 6.97 2.72
CA TRP A 14 10.92 7.71 1.93
C TRP A 14 11.49 8.19 0.59
N HIS A 15 10.58 8.43 -0.34
CA HIS A 15 10.89 8.97 -1.65
C HIS A 15 9.72 9.80 -2.18
N VAL A 16 10.03 10.93 -2.80
CA VAL A 16 9.07 11.78 -3.51
C VAL A 16 9.67 12.13 -4.86
N ARG A 17 8.85 12.06 -5.90
CA ARG A 17 9.24 12.48 -7.25
C ARG A 17 8.15 13.26 -7.94
N ASP A 18 8.54 14.20 -8.76
CA ASP A 18 7.66 14.77 -9.76
C ASP A 18 7.27 13.66 -10.76
N VAL A 19 5.99 13.55 -11.10
CA VAL A 19 5.48 12.51 -12.02
C VAL A 19 5.91 12.81 -13.45
N ASP A 20 6.02 14.08 -13.80
CA ASP A 20 6.19 14.56 -15.17
C ASP A 20 7.60 15.09 -15.45
N ALA A 21 8.45 15.20 -14.40
CA ALA A 21 9.84 15.64 -14.48
C ALA A 21 10.79 14.66 -13.78
N GLU A 22 12.11 14.89 -13.92
CA GLU A 22 13.11 14.02 -13.30
C GLU A 22 13.45 14.40 -11.84
N ALA A 23 12.83 15.47 -11.31
CA ALA A 23 13.07 15.95 -9.96
C ALA A 23 12.60 14.94 -8.91
N GLU A 24 13.47 14.57 -8.00
CA GLU A 24 13.18 13.64 -6.92
C GLU A 24 13.97 13.95 -5.64
N LEU A 25 13.40 13.58 -4.50
CA LEU A 25 14.03 13.65 -3.18
C LEU A 25 13.76 12.34 -2.44
N GLY A 26 14.69 11.93 -1.58
CA GLY A 26 14.49 10.73 -0.78
C GLY A 26 15.58 10.48 0.25
N ARG A 27 15.25 9.61 1.21
CA ARG A 27 16.21 9.09 2.19
C ARG A 27 15.96 7.60 2.39
N GLY A 28 17.02 6.79 2.31
CA GLY A 28 16.89 5.35 2.33
C GLY A 28 15.95 4.82 1.23
N ALA A 29 15.81 5.58 0.12
CA ALA A 29 14.82 5.34 -0.92
C ALA A 29 14.93 3.95 -1.56
N ASP A 30 16.12 3.37 -1.54
CA ASP A 30 16.44 2.05 -2.10
C ASP A 30 16.52 0.94 -1.04
N ALA A 31 16.29 1.24 0.24
CA ALA A 31 16.26 0.25 1.29
C ALA A 31 15.02 -0.65 1.14
N PRO A 32 15.18 -1.99 1.14
CA PRO A 32 14.03 -2.90 1.15
C PRO A 32 13.22 -2.75 2.44
N VAL A 33 11.89 -2.73 2.30
CA VAL A 33 10.94 -2.62 3.40
C VAL A 33 9.82 -3.64 3.27
N ALA A 34 9.33 -4.17 4.38
CA ALA A 34 8.08 -4.94 4.42
C ALA A 34 6.92 -3.97 4.14
N THR A 35 6.14 -4.23 3.09
CA THR A 35 5.21 -3.25 2.53
C THR A 35 3.86 -3.20 3.20
N ALA A 36 3.53 -4.19 4.04
CA ALA A 36 2.17 -4.34 4.56
C ALA A 36 1.13 -4.19 3.42
N SER A 37 0.02 -3.47 3.67
CA SER A 37 -1.03 -3.30 2.65
C SER A 37 -0.69 -2.33 1.51
N VAL A 38 0.44 -1.62 1.54
CA VAL A 38 0.89 -0.86 0.35
C VAL A 38 1.15 -1.81 -0.82
N HIS A 39 1.46 -3.09 -0.56
CA HIS A 39 1.66 -4.10 -1.59
C HIS A 39 0.44 -4.32 -2.51
N LYS A 40 -0.76 -3.97 -2.06
CA LYS A 40 -1.99 -4.03 -2.88
C LYS A 40 -1.93 -3.13 -4.12
N LEU A 41 -1.08 -2.09 -4.13
CA LEU A 41 -0.82 -1.28 -5.33
C LEU A 41 -0.30 -2.13 -6.50
N PHE A 42 0.66 -3.02 -6.22
CA PHE A 42 1.27 -3.89 -7.23
C PHE A 42 0.27 -4.94 -7.72
N LEU A 43 -0.52 -5.51 -6.81
CA LEU A 43 -1.57 -6.49 -7.11
C LEU A 43 -2.64 -5.92 -8.04
N VAL A 44 -3.22 -4.75 -7.69
CA VAL A 44 -4.30 -4.15 -8.51
C VAL A 44 -3.76 -3.62 -9.83
N THR A 45 -2.50 -3.17 -9.88
CA THR A 45 -1.85 -2.80 -11.15
C THR A 45 -1.71 -4.03 -12.06
N ALA A 46 -1.30 -5.18 -11.52
CA ALA A 46 -1.20 -6.41 -12.28
C ALA A 46 -2.58 -6.88 -12.79
N LEU A 47 -3.63 -6.82 -11.94
CA LEU A 47 -5.00 -7.14 -12.34
C LEU A 47 -5.42 -6.34 -13.57
N PHE A 48 -5.29 -5.01 -13.52
CA PHE A 48 -5.76 -4.15 -14.62
C PHE A 48 -4.86 -4.22 -15.87
N ARG A 49 -3.58 -4.55 -15.72
CA ARG A 49 -2.70 -4.89 -16.87
C ARG A 49 -3.15 -6.17 -17.56
N GLU A 50 -3.46 -7.21 -16.79
CA GLU A 50 -4.00 -8.47 -17.33
C GLU A 50 -5.35 -8.26 -18.01
N ALA A 51 -6.18 -7.38 -17.46
CA ALA A 51 -7.44 -6.97 -18.07
C ALA A 51 -7.24 -6.21 -19.38
N ALA A 52 -6.31 -5.25 -19.42
CA ALA A 52 -5.98 -4.50 -20.63
C ALA A 52 -5.42 -5.42 -21.74
N ALA A 53 -4.77 -6.50 -21.37
CA ALA A 53 -4.28 -7.52 -22.28
C ALA A 53 -5.34 -8.60 -22.66
N GLY A 54 -6.57 -8.48 -22.13
CA GLY A 54 -7.66 -9.42 -22.40
C GLY A 54 -7.48 -10.81 -21.77
N ARG A 55 -6.58 -10.97 -20.80
CA ARG A 55 -6.31 -12.25 -20.12
C ARG A 55 -7.18 -12.48 -18.89
N ILE A 56 -7.66 -11.43 -18.28
CA ILE A 56 -8.62 -11.47 -17.15
C ILE A 56 -9.79 -10.57 -17.51
N ASP A 57 -11.02 -11.01 -17.23
CA ASP A 57 -12.21 -10.15 -17.25
C ASP A 57 -12.47 -9.62 -15.82
N PRO A 58 -12.18 -8.34 -15.52
CA PRO A 58 -12.39 -7.80 -14.19
C PRO A 58 -13.88 -7.63 -13.84
N THR A 59 -14.79 -7.77 -14.80
CA THR A 59 -16.23 -7.70 -14.57
C THR A 59 -16.82 -9.05 -14.20
N ALA A 60 -16.04 -10.14 -14.37
CA ALA A 60 -16.48 -11.49 -14.02
C ALA A 60 -16.88 -11.59 -12.55
N PRO A 61 -18.06 -12.12 -12.24
CA PRO A 61 -18.50 -12.30 -10.87
C PRO A 61 -17.80 -13.50 -10.21
N VAL A 62 -17.43 -13.34 -8.95
CA VAL A 62 -16.80 -14.36 -8.11
C VAL A 62 -17.69 -14.65 -6.93
N GLU A 63 -17.93 -15.92 -6.65
CA GLU A 63 -18.62 -16.38 -5.44
C GLU A 63 -17.67 -16.32 -4.24
N LEU A 64 -18.14 -15.72 -3.15
CA LEU A 64 -17.31 -15.37 -1.99
C LEU A 64 -17.94 -15.99 -0.73
N PRO A 65 -17.72 -17.30 -0.49
CA PRO A 65 -18.21 -17.96 0.72
C PRO A 65 -17.57 -17.34 1.97
N VAL A 66 -18.22 -17.54 3.13
CA VAL A 66 -17.68 -17.03 4.40
C VAL A 66 -16.46 -17.84 4.88
N PRO A 67 -16.48 -19.19 4.81
CA PRO A 67 -15.34 -19.99 5.22
C PRO A 67 -14.07 -19.70 4.40
N GLY A 68 -12.93 -19.61 5.08
CA GLY A 68 -11.62 -19.42 4.43
C GLY A 68 -11.26 -17.97 4.10
N ARG A 69 -12.08 -16.99 4.45
CA ARG A 69 -11.73 -15.57 4.27
C ARG A 69 -10.56 -15.19 5.17
N SER A 70 -9.62 -14.47 4.59
CA SER A 70 -8.46 -13.94 5.32
C SER A 70 -8.90 -12.95 6.40
N PRO A 71 -8.27 -12.98 7.58
CA PRO A 71 -8.64 -12.09 8.69
C PRO A 71 -8.34 -10.62 8.33
N GLY A 72 -9.21 -9.74 8.77
CA GLY A 72 -9.12 -8.30 8.56
C GLY A 72 -10.12 -7.55 9.41
N ARG A 73 -10.11 -6.21 9.28
CA ARG A 73 -11.00 -5.32 10.05
C ARG A 73 -12.06 -4.65 9.19
N THR A 74 -12.10 -4.93 7.90
CA THR A 74 -12.91 -4.20 6.92
C THR A 74 -13.41 -5.13 5.82
N GLY A 75 -14.45 -4.70 5.11
CA GLY A 75 -14.96 -5.32 3.92
C GLY A 75 -15.39 -6.80 4.11
N LEU A 76 -15.02 -7.64 3.17
CA LEU A 76 -15.34 -9.08 3.18
C LEU A 76 -14.82 -9.81 4.42
N SER A 77 -13.65 -9.37 4.95
CA SER A 77 -13.06 -9.98 6.14
C SER A 77 -13.98 -9.94 7.37
N VAL A 78 -14.97 -9.03 7.42
CA VAL A 78 -15.91 -8.87 8.54
C VAL A 78 -17.37 -9.15 8.18
N MET A 79 -17.68 -9.38 6.89
CA MET A 79 -19.02 -9.73 6.45
C MET A 79 -19.38 -11.15 6.90
N ARG A 80 -20.63 -11.35 7.35
CA ARG A 80 -21.12 -12.60 7.93
C ARG A 80 -21.77 -13.53 6.91
N ASP A 81 -22.24 -12.98 5.81
CA ASP A 81 -22.94 -13.72 4.76
C ASP A 81 -22.08 -13.88 3.52
N ALA A 82 -22.39 -14.89 2.69
CA ALA A 82 -21.77 -15.06 1.39
C ALA A 82 -22.07 -13.83 0.50
N ALA A 83 -21.14 -13.49 -0.38
CA ALA A 83 -21.28 -12.39 -1.32
C ALA A 83 -20.92 -12.85 -2.73
N ARG A 84 -21.34 -12.07 -3.73
CA ARG A 84 -20.95 -12.24 -5.13
C ARG A 84 -20.56 -10.89 -5.68
N LEU A 85 -19.28 -10.71 -6.02
CA LEU A 85 -18.71 -9.44 -6.49
C LEU A 85 -17.85 -9.68 -7.74
N SER A 86 -17.66 -8.63 -8.53
CA SER A 86 -16.69 -8.65 -9.63
C SER A 86 -15.25 -8.46 -9.12
N LEU A 87 -14.25 -8.87 -9.91
CA LEU A 87 -12.84 -8.64 -9.55
C LEU A 87 -12.50 -7.15 -9.40
N ARG A 88 -13.14 -6.27 -10.19
CA ARG A 88 -12.95 -4.81 -10.06
C ARG A 88 -13.54 -4.26 -8.77
N ASP A 89 -14.67 -4.81 -8.28
CA ASP A 89 -15.25 -4.41 -7.01
C ASP A 89 -14.39 -4.92 -5.83
N LEU A 90 -13.82 -6.12 -5.98
CA LEU A 90 -12.83 -6.63 -5.04
C LEU A 90 -11.57 -5.74 -5.01
N ALA A 91 -11.10 -5.24 -6.17
CA ALA A 91 -9.99 -4.28 -6.22
C ALA A 91 -10.36 -2.97 -5.50
N SER A 92 -11.61 -2.49 -5.66
CA SER A 92 -12.12 -1.33 -4.94
C SER A 92 -12.10 -1.54 -3.42
N LEU A 93 -12.56 -2.70 -2.91
CA LEU A 93 -12.49 -3.04 -1.48
C LEU A 93 -11.05 -3.17 -0.98
N ALA A 94 -10.18 -3.83 -1.76
CA ALA A 94 -8.77 -4.03 -1.41
C ALA A 94 -8.02 -2.70 -1.25
N VAL A 95 -8.35 -1.68 -2.04
CA VAL A 95 -7.72 -0.35 -1.98
C VAL A 95 -8.46 0.56 -1.00
N ALA A 96 -9.76 0.77 -1.18
CA ALA A 96 -10.53 1.78 -0.43
C ALA A 96 -10.50 1.54 1.08
N VAL A 97 -10.76 0.33 1.52
CA VAL A 97 -10.82 -0.03 2.94
C VAL A 97 -9.73 -1.03 3.36
N SER A 98 -8.80 -1.33 2.45
CA SER A 98 -7.69 -2.25 2.71
C SER A 98 -8.11 -3.70 3.04
N ASP A 99 -9.22 -4.19 2.47
CA ASP A 99 -9.76 -5.52 2.69
C ASP A 99 -8.75 -6.62 2.32
N ASN A 100 -8.40 -7.48 3.28
CA ASN A 100 -7.46 -8.59 3.07
C ASN A 100 -8.10 -9.76 2.33
N ALA A 101 -9.35 -10.09 2.66
CA ALA A 101 -10.06 -11.19 2.01
C ALA A 101 -10.30 -10.87 0.52
N ALA A 102 -10.69 -9.64 0.19
CA ALA A 102 -10.79 -9.19 -1.19
C ALA A 102 -9.44 -9.28 -1.92
N ALA A 103 -8.36 -8.83 -1.28
CA ALA A 103 -7.03 -8.92 -1.86
C ALA A 103 -6.58 -10.37 -2.10
N ASP A 104 -6.88 -11.29 -1.20
CA ASP A 104 -6.49 -12.69 -1.36
C ASP A 104 -7.28 -13.40 -2.48
N VAL A 105 -8.54 -13.04 -2.68
CA VAL A 105 -9.29 -13.48 -3.87
C VAL A 105 -8.66 -12.95 -5.15
N LEU A 106 -8.19 -11.69 -5.16
CA LEU A 106 -7.46 -11.16 -6.32
C LEU A 106 -6.14 -11.91 -6.55
N TRP A 107 -5.41 -12.30 -5.49
CA TRP A 107 -4.21 -13.14 -5.61
C TRP A 107 -4.51 -14.49 -6.28
N ASP A 108 -5.67 -15.09 -5.98
CA ASP A 108 -6.09 -16.36 -6.59
C ASP A 108 -6.31 -16.24 -8.10
N HIS A 109 -6.83 -15.09 -8.56
CA HIS A 109 -7.16 -14.86 -9.96
C HIS A 109 -5.99 -14.32 -10.78
N VAL A 110 -5.16 -13.46 -10.20
CA VAL A 110 -4.00 -12.85 -10.88
C VAL A 110 -2.79 -13.77 -10.84
N GLY A 111 -2.55 -14.42 -9.73
CA GLY A 111 -1.37 -15.24 -9.47
C GLY A 111 -0.12 -14.46 -9.07
N MET A 112 0.63 -15.03 -8.12
CA MET A 112 1.87 -14.42 -7.58
C MET A 112 2.91 -14.16 -8.66
N ASP A 113 3.10 -15.14 -9.56
CA ASP A 113 4.06 -15.05 -10.66
C ASP A 113 3.70 -13.93 -11.65
N THR A 114 2.41 -13.71 -11.89
CA THR A 114 1.95 -12.62 -12.75
C THR A 114 2.25 -11.25 -12.15
N VAL A 115 2.05 -11.09 -10.84
CA VAL A 115 2.42 -9.84 -10.16
C VAL A 115 3.93 -9.64 -10.19
N ASN A 116 4.73 -10.67 -9.91
CA ASN A 116 6.19 -10.59 -9.98
C ASN A 116 6.70 -10.30 -11.40
N ARG A 117 6.10 -10.90 -12.42
CA ARG A 117 6.38 -10.57 -13.83
C ARG A 117 6.03 -9.10 -14.13
N THR A 118 4.87 -8.63 -13.69
CA THR A 118 4.42 -7.24 -13.88
C THR A 118 5.42 -6.24 -13.28
N VAL A 119 5.85 -6.45 -12.04
CA VAL A 119 6.81 -5.54 -11.40
C VAL A 119 8.18 -5.57 -12.09
N ALA A 120 8.62 -6.72 -12.58
CA ALA A 120 9.86 -6.85 -13.36
C ALA A 120 9.78 -6.10 -14.71
N GLU A 121 8.68 -6.26 -15.45
CA GLU A 121 8.41 -5.56 -16.73
C GLU A 121 8.36 -4.04 -16.55
N LEU A 122 7.84 -3.57 -15.41
CA LEU A 122 7.82 -2.15 -15.04
C LEU A 122 9.16 -1.64 -14.51
N GLY A 123 10.20 -2.50 -14.42
CA GLY A 123 11.54 -2.13 -13.96
C GLY A 123 11.67 -1.96 -12.44
N LEU A 124 10.73 -2.48 -11.65
CA LEU A 124 10.70 -2.38 -10.18
C LEU A 124 11.52 -3.51 -9.56
N ARG A 125 12.85 -3.40 -9.65
CA ARG A 125 13.79 -4.49 -9.43
C ARG A 125 13.91 -4.98 -7.99
N ARG A 126 13.46 -4.20 -7.01
CA ARG A 126 13.53 -4.51 -5.57
C ARG A 126 12.17 -4.85 -4.97
N THR A 127 11.14 -4.92 -5.80
CA THR A 127 9.78 -5.30 -5.42
C THR A 127 9.58 -6.79 -5.63
N VAL A 128 9.09 -7.47 -4.59
CA VAL A 128 8.80 -8.91 -4.64
C VAL A 128 7.51 -9.19 -3.91
N SER A 129 6.65 -9.95 -4.56
CA SER A 129 5.44 -10.54 -4.00
C SER A 129 5.77 -11.98 -3.57
N ALA A 130 5.59 -12.29 -2.29
CA ALA A 130 6.02 -13.56 -1.70
C ALA A 130 4.94 -14.29 -0.91
N GLN A 131 3.86 -13.61 -0.52
CA GLN A 131 2.82 -14.19 0.33
C GLN A 131 1.48 -13.45 0.18
N ARG A 132 0.40 -14.18 0.48
CA ARG A 132 -0.96 -13.67 0.60
C ARG A 132 -1.19 -13.07 1.99
N TYR A 133 -2.28 -12.32 2.16
CA TYR A 133 -2.58 -11.67 3.45
C TYR A 133 -3.02 -12.68 4.53
N GLY A 134 -3.68 -13.79 4.15
CA GLY A 134 -3.98 -14.88 5.05
C GLY A 134 -2.71 -15.57 5.58
N GLU A 135 -1.73 -15.81 4.72
CA GLU A 135 -0.43 -16.38 5.08
C GLU A 135 0.38 -15.42 5.99
N LEU A 136 0.35 -14.13 5.67
CA LEU A 136 0.95 -13.10 6.53
C LEU A 136 0.30 -13.09 7.91
N ALA A 137 -1.02 -13.16 8.00
CA ALA A 137 -1.73 -13.20 9.28
C ALA A 137 -1.40 -14.47 10.07
N ALA A 138 -1.31 -15.62 9.41
CA ALA A 138 -0.92 -16.88 10.02
C ALA A 138 0.51 -16.81 10.60
N SER A 139 1.47 -16.27 9.82
CA SER A 139 2.85 -16.12 10.30
C SER A 139 2.97 -15.19 11.51
N VAL A 140 2.18 -14.12 11.56
CA VAL A 140 2.13 -13.22 12.74
C VAL A 140 1.56 -13.95 13.96
N ALA A 141 0.52 -14.77 13.77
CA ALA A 141 -0.08 -15.55 14.85
C ALA A 141 0.88 -16.63 15.38
N GLU A 142 1.60 -17.31 14.48
CA GLU A 142 2.64 -18.27 14.85
C GLU A 142 3.76 -17.61 15.67
N ASP A 143 4.26 -16.46 15.21
CA ASP A 143 5.33 -15.71 15.89
C ASP A 143 4.88 -15.18 17.26
N ALA A 144 3.60 -14.84 17.42
CA ALA A 144 3.02 -14.40 18.69
C ALA A 144 2.94 -15.55 19.73
N GLY A 145 2.82 -16.79 19.27
CA GLY A 145 2.72 -17.97 20.12
C GLY A 145 1.60 -17.88 21.17
N GLU A 146 1.78 -18.50 22.32
CA GLU A 146 0.79 -18.48 23.42
C GLU A 146 0.55 -17.08 24.00
N GLY A 147 1.51 -16.15 23.87
CA GLY A 147 1.37 -14.75 24.31
C GLY A 147 0.40 -13.91 23.48
N GLY A 148 0.07 -14.38 22.26
CA GLY A 148 -0.90 -13.76 21.37
C GLY A 148 -0.66 -12.26 21.11
N ALA A 149 -1.73 -11.50 20.99
CA ALA A 149 -1.65 -10.07 20.72
C ALA A 149 -0.92 -9.27 21.82
N ALA A 150 -0.98 -9.72 23.08
CA ALA A 150 -0.29 -9.06 24.19
C ALA A 150 1.23 -9.08 24.00
N ALA A 151 1.79 -10.21 23.59
CA ALA A 151 3.22 -10.34 23.32
C ALA A 151 3.67 -9.46 22.13
N LEU A 152 2.81 -9.24 21.15
CA LEU A 152 3.10 -8.38 19.98
C LEU A 152 3.09 -6.88 20.33
N LEU A 153 2.37 -6.49 21.38
CA LEU A 153 2.20 -5.10 21.80
C LEU A 153 3.06 -4.71 23.00
N ASP A 154 3.76 -5.67 23.60
CA ASP A 154 4.68 -5.41 24.70
C ASP A 154 6.04 -4.94 24.17
N PRO A 155 6.49 -3.70 24.48
CA PRO A 155 7.81 -3.21 24.07
C PRO A 155 8.97 -4.04 24.60
N ALA A 156 8.79 -4.76 25.73
CA ALA A 156 9.79 -5.61 26.36
C ALA A 156 9.79 -7.04 25.81
N SER A 157 8.83 -7.38 24.94
CA SER A 157 8.70 -8.73 24.39
C SER A 157 9.90 -9.10 23.51
N PRO A 158 10.49 -10.29 23.70
CA PRO A 158 11.56 -10.80 22.84
C PRO A 158 11.03 -11.32 21.48
N VAL A 159 9.74 -11.30 21.25
CA VAL A 159 9.11 -11.83 20.03
C VAL A 159 9.63 -11.12 18.80
N ARG A 160 10.22 -11.88 17.88
CA ARG A 160 10.62 -11.40 16.56
C ARG A 160 9.54 -11.77 15.54
N VAL A 161 8.87 -10.76 14.98
CA VAL A 161 7.82 -10.95 13.99
C VAL A 161 8.43 -10.99 12.61
N ARG A 162 8.44 -12.15 11.96
CA ARG A 162 8.96 -12.36 10.58
C ARG A 162 8.33 -11.40 9.58
N ALA A 163 7.04 -11.12 9.73
CA ALA A 163 6.31 -10.23 8.83
C ALA A 163 6.82 -8.76 8.82
N LEU A 164 7.67 -8.36 9.79
CA LEU A 164 8.34 -7.06 9.82
C LEU A 164 9.70 -7.06 9.09
N ASP A 165 10.20 -8.23 8.73
CA ASP A 165 11.46 -8.40 7.98
C ASP A 165 11.16 -8.43 6.47
N PRO A 166 11.70 -7.50 5.68
CA PRO A 166 11.49 -7.49 4.23
C PRO A 166 12.04 -8.74 3.52
N ALA A 167 12.94 -9.51 4.14
CA ALA A 167 13.43 -10.77 3.57
C ALA A 167 12.38 -11.89 3.65
N SER A 168 11.41 -11.79 4.56
CA SER A 168 10.47 -12.88 4.88
C SER A 168 9.11 -12.76 4.17
N GLY A 169 8.84 -11.68 3.43
CA GLY A 169 7.51 -11.48 2.84
C GLY A 169 7.47 -10.48 1.69
N ASN A 170 6.29 -9.92 1.47
CA ASN A 170 6.08 -8.89 0.47
C ASN A 170 6.94 -7.66 0.76
N ARG A 171 7.78 -7.29 -0.18
CA ARG A 171 8.72 -6.18 -0.03
C ARG A 171 8.76 -5.27 -1.24
N SER A 172 9.20 -4.04 -1.01
CA SER A 172 9.50 -3.05 -2.04
C SER A 172 10.49 -2.03 -1.50
N THR A 173 10.69 -0.95 -2.23
CA THR A 173 11.42 0.24 -1.79
C THR A 173 10.56 1.48 -2.02
N ALA A 174 10.88 2.58 -1.34
CA ALA A 174 10.17 3.83 -1.56
C ALA A 174 10.35 4.32 -3.02
N ARG A 175 11.53 4.12 -3.61
CA ARG A 175 11.82 4.45 -5.02
C ARG A 175 11.02 3.60 -6.00
N ASP A 176 10.99 2.27 -5.84
CA ASP A 176 10.18 1.40 -6.71
C ASP A 176 8.69 1.75 -6.64
N THR A 177 8.20 2.06 -5.44
CA THR A 177 6.80 2.41 -5.23
C THR A 177 6.43 3.72 -5.92
N THR A 178 7.25 4.78 -5.79
CA THR A 178 7.01 6.03 -6.50
C THR A 178 7.20 5.89 -8.01
N ALA A 179 8.11 5.01 -8.45
CA ALA A 179 8.26 4.70 -9.87
C ALA A 179 7.01 4.01 -10.44
N LEU A 180 6.41 3.05 -9.70
CA LEU A 180 5.11 2.47 -10.07
C LEU A 180 4.05 3.55 -10.20
N LEU A 181 3.87 4.38 -9.16
CA LEU A 181 2.86 5.43 -9.12
C LEU A 181 3.02 6.42 -10.29
N ALA A 182 4.24 6.87 -10.56
CA ALA A 182 4.51 7.75 -11.71
C ALA A 182 4.11 7.08 -13.04
N LYS A 183 4.46 5.81 -13.23
CA LYS A 183 4.06 5.05 -14.44
C LYS A 183 2.54 4.88 -14.56
N VAL A 184 1.82 4.67 -13.44
CA VAL A 184 0.37 4.58 -13.43
C VAL A 184 -0.24 5.92 -13.88
N TRP A 185 0.21 7.03 -13.31
CA TRP A 185 -0.32 8.36 -13.63
C TRP A 185 0.03 8.87 -15.03
N ARG A 186 1.11 8.35 -15.63
CA ARG A 186 1.47 8.60 -17.04
C ARG A 186 0.81 7.64 -18.03
N GLY A 187 0.02 6.65 -17.55
CA GLY A 187 -0.58 5.61 -18.37
C GLY A 187 0.40 4.56 -18.91
N GLU A 188 1.64 4.56 -18.42
CA GLU A 188 2.69 3.60 -18.83
C GLU A 188 2.53 2.23 -18.16
N ALA A 189 1.97 2.18 -16.96
CA ALA A 189 1.74 0.92 -16.25
C ALA A 189 0.52 0.18 -16.79
N CYS A 190 -0.55 0.90 -17.12
CA CYS A 190 -1.78 0.38 -17.70
C CYS A 190 -2.47 1.50 -18.48
N ALA A 191 -2.76 1.28 -19.74
CA ALA A 191 -3.40 2.28 -20.61
C ALA A 191 -4.88 1.95 -20.88
N GLY A 192 -5.59 2.92 -21.47
CA GLY A 192 -6.99 2.79 -21.88
C GLY A 192 -7.95 2.66 -20.70
N PRO A 193 -9.16 2.10 -20.92
CA PRO A 193 -10.22 2.09 -19.91
C PRO A 193 -9.82 1.41 -18.58
N TRP A 194 -8.95 0.42 -18.62
CA TRP A 194 -8.47 -0.25 -17.41
C TRP A 194 -7.40 0.56 -16.66
N GLY A 195 -6.67 1.44 -17.35
CA GLY A 195 -5.79 2.43 -16.72
C GLY A 195 -6.61 3.49 -15.98
N GLU A 196 -7.69 3.98 -16.60
CA GLU A 196 -8.64 4.91 -15.96
C GLU A 196 -9.31 4.28 -14.74
N GLU A 197 -9.69 3.02 -14.83
CA GLU A 197 -10.28 2.28 -13.71
C GLU A 197 -9.27 2.08 -12.57
N LEU A 198 -7.99 1.80 -12.88
CA LEU A 198 -6.93 1.74 -11.87
C LEU A 198 -6.79 3.07 -11.13
N LEU A 199 -6.74 4.20 -11.84
CA LEU A 199 -6.70 5.53 -11.23
C LEU A 199 -7.94 5.80 -10.36
N ARG A 200 -9.14 5.44 -10.84
CA ARG A 200 -10.37 5.54 -10.07
C ARG A 200 -10.29 4.76 -8.76
N VAL A 201 -9.84 3.51 -8.82
CA VAL A 201 -9.71 2.64 -7.64
C VAL A 201 -8.72 3.21 -6.63
N LEU A 202 -7.58 3.75 -7.07
CA LEU A 202 -6.58 4.37 -6.19
C LEU A 202 -7.11 5.65 -5.51
N GLY A 203 -8.05 6.36 -6.15
CA GLY A 203 -8.74 7.52 -5.57
C GLY A 203 -9.80 7.19 -4.50
N LEU A 204 -10.14 5.91 -4.30
CA LEU A 204 -11.17 5.49 -3.34
C LEU A 204 -10.69 5.32 -1.90
N GLN A 205 -9.38 5.48 -1.61
CA GLN A 205 -8.87 5.26 -0.26
C GLN A 205 -9.59 6.13 0.77
N THR A 206 -10.15 5.49 1.79
CA THR A 206 -10.92 6.16 2.86
C THR A 206 -10.05 6.65 4.01
N TRP A 207 -8.81 6.15 4.11
CA TRP A 207 -7.89 6.48 5.20
C TRP A 207 -7.10 7.75 4.88
N GLN A 208 -7.53 8.90 5.46
CA GLN A 208 -6.96 10.22 5.14
C GLN A 208 -6.05 10.79 6.24
N HIS A 209 -5.75 10.00 7.27
CA HIS A 209 -5.06 10.47 8.48
C HIS A 209 -3.52 10.52 8.37
N ARG A 210 -2.94 10.08 7.24
CA ARG A 210 -1.49 10.13 6.94
C ARG A 210 -1.21 11.09 5.80
N LEU A 211 -0.93 10.59 4.60
CA LEU A 211 -0.55 11.40 3.45
C LEU A 211 -1.52 12.55 3.20
N ALA A 212 -2.82 12.25 3.09
CA ALA A 212 -3.83 13.25 2.81
C ALA A 212 -3.93 14.34 3.88
N SER A 213 -3.61 14.05 5.15
CA SER A 213 -3.63 15.04 6.22
C SER A 213 -2.60 16.17 6.04
N GLY A 214 -1.57 15.95 5.22
CA GLY A 214 -0.60 16.99 4.83
C GLY A 214 -1.10 17.93 3.75
N PHE A 215 -2.22 17.61 3.10
CA PHE A 215 -2.78 18.35 1.98
C PHE A 215 -4.28 18.67 2.21
N PRO A 216 -4.62 19.42 3.29
CA PRO A 216 -6.01 19.70 3.64
C PRO A 216 -6.60 20.83 2.78
N PHE A 217 -6.59 20.66 1.47
CA PHE A 217 -7.08 21.63 0.49
C PHE A 217 -8.10 20.95 -0.42
N ASP A 218 -9.24 21.60 -0.63
CA ASP A 218 -10.36 21.06 -1.42
C ASP A 218 -10.00 20.82 -2.90
N ASP A 219 -9.01 21.55 -3.41
CA ASP A 219 -8.55 21.51 -4.79
C ASP A 219 -7.31 20.62 -5.01
N VAL A 220 -6.77 19.99 -3.95
CA VAL A 220 -5.65 19.04 -4.04
C VAL A 220 -6.17 17.63 -3.83
N ARG A 221 -5.96 16.77 -4.84
CA ARG A 221 -6.36 15.36 -4.74
C ARG A 221 -5.20 14.51 -4.25
N VAL A 222 -5.49 13.62 -3.30
CA VAL A 222 -4.55 12.60 -2.83
C VAL A 222 -5.16 11.23 -3.08
N SER A 223 -4.47 10.44 -3.89
CA SER A 223 -4.87 9.07 -4.26
C SER A 223 -3.76 8.10 -3.90
N GLY A 224 -4.08 6.92 -3.33
CA GLY A 224 -3.02 5.99 -2.96
C GLY A 224 -3.45 4.86 -2.06
N LYS A 225 -2.50 4.38 -1.23
CA LYS A 225 -2.71 3.22 -0.36
C LYS A 225 -1.93 3.34 0.94
N THR A 226 -2.65 3.16 2.05
CA THR A 226 -2.05 2.97 3.39
C THR A 226 -1.54 1.55 3.60
N GLY A 227 -0.56 1.39 4.48
CA GLY A 227 -0.11 0.09 4.98
C GLY A 227 0.11 0.14 6.48
N SER A 228 -0.46 -0.81 7.22
CA SER A 228 -0.27 -0.92 8.67
C SER A 228 -0.10 -2.38 9.07
N LEU A 229 0.94 -2.65 9.85
CA LEU A 229 1.18 -3.94 10.47
C LEU A 229 1.99 -3.72 11.74
N LEU A 230 1.40 -3.98 12.91
CA LEU A 230 2.06 -3.70 14.20
C LEU A 230 2.64 -2.28 14.26
N SER A 231 3.97 -2.14 14.35
CA SER A 231 4.67 -0.86 14.36
C SER A 231 4.80 -0.18 12.98
N LEU A 232 4.47 -0.88 11.88
CA LEU A 232 4.56 -0.29 10.54
C LEU A 232 3.41 0.67 10.27
N ARG A 233 3.74 1.87 9.78
CA ARG A 233 2.82 2.95 9.43
C ARG A 233 3.23 3.52 8.08
N HIS A 234 2.67 3.00 7.01
CA HIS A 234 3.05 3.35 5.64
C HIS A 234 1.94 4.09 4.93
N GLU A 235 2.32 4.92 4.00
CA GLU A 235 1.43 5.35 2.93
C GLU A 235 2.24 5.69 1.68
N ALA A 236 1.67 5.36 0.52
CA ALA A 236 2.18 5.75 -0.78
C ALA A 236 1.02 6.20 -1.67
N GLY A 237 1.23 7.25 -2.44
CA GLY A 237 0.19 7.82 -3.29
C GLY A 237 0.70 8.91 -4.21
N VAL A 238 -0.21 9.54 -4.91
CA VAL A 238 0.05 10.71 -5.75
C VAL A 238 -0.75 11.89 -5.24
N VAL A 239 -0.10 13.02 -5.15
CA VAL A 239 -0.67 14.32 -4.83
C VAL A 239 -0.79 15.09 -6.14
N GLU A 240 -2.02 15.45 -6.50
CA GLU A 240 -2.36 16.17 -7.73
C GLU A 240 -2.84 17.58 -7.38
N TYR A 241 -2.19 18.59 -7.96
CA TYR A 241 -2.52 19.98 -7.74
C TYR A 241 -3.38 20.56 -8.89
N PRO A 242 -4.14 21.63 -8.64
CA PRO A 242 -5.01 22.23 -9.66
C PRO A 242 -4.23 22.85 -10.84
N ASP A 243 -2.94 23.15 -10.67
CA ASP A 243 -2.04 23.60 -11.72
C ASP A 243 -1.54 22.47 -12.65
N GLY A 244 -2.03 21.23 -12.43
CA GLY A 244 -1.68 20.04 -13.19
C GLY A 244 -0.41 19.34 -12.71
N ARG A 245 0.37 19.89 -11.78
CA ARG A 245 1.54 19.23 -11.23
C ARG A 245 1.17 18.06 -10.34
N ARG A 246 1.91 16.95 -10.45
CA ARG A 246 1.64 15.67 -9.79
C ARG A 246 2.91 15.14 -9.14
N TYR A 247 2.80 14.71 -7.89
CA TYR A 247 3.94 14.19 -7.12
C TYR A 247 3.63 12.80 -6.60
N ALA A 248 4.45 11.81 -6.98
CA ALA A 248 4.39 10.47 -6.41
C ALA A 248 5.20 10.44 -5.11
N VAL A 249 4.57 9.96 -4.05
CA VAL A 249 5.07 10.01 -2.67
C VAL A 249 5.00 8.61 -2.06
N ALA A 250 6.07 8.17 -1.38
CA ALA A 250 6.07 6.92 -0.61
C ALA A 250 6.82 7.13 0.71
N PHE A 251 6.13 6.91 1.82
CA PHE A 251 6.68 6.90 3.17
C PHE A 251 6.50 5.51 3.79
N TYR A 252 7.59 4.81 3.98
CA TYR A 252 7.67 3.57 4.72
C TYR A 252 8.25 3.85 6.10
N THR A 253 7.40 3.76 7.12
CA THR A 253 7.78 4.17 8.48
C THR A 253 7.57 3.04 9.47
N ARG A 254 8.43 2.99 10.48
CA ARG A 254 8.33 2.12 11.63
C ARG A 254 8.27 2.97 12.88
N ALA A 255 7.18 2.86 13.63
CA ALA A 255 7.03 3.53 14.91
C ALA A 255 7.87 2.82 15.99
N LEU A 256 8.47 3.60 16.88
CA LEU A 256 9.19 3.10 18.05
C LEU A 256 8.22 2.52 19.10
N SER A 257 6.98 3.00 19.12
CA SER A 257 5.92 2.49 19.98
C SER A 257 5.17 1.34 19.29
N PRO A 258 4.83 0.25 19.98
CA PRO A 258 3.97 -0.81 19.46
C PRO A 258 2.47 -0.48 19.52
N ALA A 259 2.07 0.67 20.08
CA ALA A 259 0.68 1.07 20.24
C ALA A 259 -0.07 1.05 18.90
N LEU A 260 -1.33 0.56 18.91
CA LEU A 260 -2.14 0.47 17.70
C LEU A 260 -2.63 1.84 17.22
N ALA A 261 -3.00 2.74 18.14
CA ALA A 261 -3.42 4.09 17.83
C ALA A 261 -2.26 5.07 18.03
N GLN A 262 -1.81 5.72 16.98
CA GLN A 262 -0.66 6.64 17.01
C GLN A 262 -0.95 7.88 16.13
N PRO A 263 -1.90 8.73 16.51
CA PRO A 263 -2.34 9.84 15.67
C PRO A 263 -1.23 10.85 15.37
N ARG A 264 -0.29 11.08 16.31
CA ARG A 264 0.88 11.96 16.09
C ARG A 264 1.84 11.38 15.02
N ALA A 265 2.08 10.08 15.06
CA ALA A 265 2.89 9.40 14.07
C ALA A 265 2.21 9.40 12.69
N ASP A 266 0.90 9.15 12.66
CA ASP A 266 0.12 9.16 11.43
C ASP A 266 0.12 10.56 10.77
N SER A 267 -0.14 11.65 11.51
CA SER A 267 -0.12 13.02 10.97
C SER A 267 1.28 13.52 10.59
N ALA A 268 2.33 13.05 11.27
CA ALA A 268 3.71 13.41 10.94
C ALA A 268 4.11 12.93 9.53
N ILE A 269 3.56 11.81 9.06
CA ILE A 269 3.75 11.33 7.68
C ILE A 269 3.21 12.35 6.68
N GLY A 270 2.00 12.87 6.90
CA GLY A 270 1.41 13.90 6.05
C GLY A 270 2.22 15.19 6.05
N THR A 271 2.64 15.66 7.23
CA THR A 271 3.47 16.86 7.37
C THR A 271 4.82 16.70 6.64
N ALA A 272 5.50 15.57 6.83
CA ALA A 272 6.77 15.29 6.16
C ALA A 272 6.60 15.20 4.63
N ALA A 273 5.52 14.57 4.18
CA ALA A 273 5.20 14.48 2.75
C ALA A 273 4.94 15.87 2.14
N ARG A 274 4.20 16.74 2.84
CA ARG A 274 3.98 18.12 2.41
C ARG A 274 5.28 18.88 2.25
N LEU A 275 6.15 18.84 3.26
CA LEU A 275 7.46 19.50 3.22
C LEU A 275 8.33 18.99 2.05
N ALA A 276 8.26 17.67 1.75
CA ALA A 276 9.01 17.10 0.64
C ALA A 276 8.47 17.54 -0.73
N VAL A 277 7.14 17.58 -0.88
CA VAL A 277 6.49 18.06 -2.11
C VAL A 277 6.75 19.55 -2.31
N ASP A 278 6.63 20.37 -1.27
CA ASP A 278 6.88 21.81 -1.35
C ASP A 278 8.32 22.10 -1.76
N ALA A 279 9.30 21.30 -1.28
CA ALA A 279 10.70 21.43 -1.68
C ALA A 279 10.96 21.08 -3.17
N LEU A 280 10.12 20.25 -3.79
CA LEU A 280 10.17 19.97 -5.23
C LEU A 280 9.41 21.00 -6.07
N ARG A 281 8.43 21.66 -5.47
CA ARG A 281 7.64 22.69 -6.16
C ARG A 281 8.40 24.02 -6.31
N GLY A 282 9.33 24.30 -5.42
CA GLY A 282 10.14 25.52 -5.36
C GLY A 282 9.47 26.59 -4.53
#